data_57d6fde32d58bd2c0e3ac891cd190917
#
_entry.id   57d6fde32d58bd2c0e3ac891cd190917
#
_cell.length_a   1.000
_cell.length_b   1.000
_cell.length_c   1.000
_cell.angle_alpha   90.00
_cell.angle_beta   90.00
_cell.angle_gamma   90.00
#
_symmetry.space_group_name_H-M   'P 1'
#
loop_
_entity.id
_entity.type
_entity.pdbx_description
1 polymer ?
#
loop_
_entity_poly.entity_id
_entity_poly.type
_entity_poly.pdbx_seq_one_letter_code
_entity_poly.pdbx_strand_id
1 'polypeptide(L)'
;MVNISVIIPVYNAEPYLRDCLNSIISQELENLEVICINDGSWDKSQEILAEYSWKYPYIKIVEQTNRGAFAARNLGMQLAKGEYVCFIDADDYYPDSFVLSDMFYAAKENNALICGGSFQEDRPSEKIDEWSGNLSRYKFNTDGFIEYKNYQFEYGYHRFIYKKDFIKKQGILFPDLSYYEDPVFFVTAMSEAKKFYALQRITYCYRTLHKTSLWSDKQVLDLLTGIKLILNLAKEQGFTELMVLERARIENDYLDPILKFLLKDKNETLLKLLNELNNILFNNGQRLEYYMFKRKLEYINYDCCINSTNTEKKIKVLQQENEQLSKELEKKDASIQEYITTLQNLSESNIVLKASIQNQENHFCETYKILQQKEQQSQLAIETLQHKIVDIYESTTWQVGNCLLAIPKIIKNNIKKRKKR
;
A
#
# COMPACT_ATOMS: atom_id res chain seq x y z
N MET A 1 12.81 27.78 -24.57
CA MET A 1 11.59 27.10 -24.04
C MET A 1 12.08 26.12 -22.98
N VAL A 2 11.44 26.03 -21.83
CA VAL A 2 11.89 25.09 -20.77
C VAL A 2 11.59 23.65 -21.21
N ASN A 3 12.58 22.77 -21.12
CA ASN A 3 12.46 21.38 -21.53
C ASN A 3 11.75 20.55 -20.44
N ILE A 4 12.30 20.57 -19.23
CA ILE A 4 11.74 19.86 -18.08
C ILE A 4 11.60 20.81 -16.89
N SER A 5 10.48 20.72 -16.16
CA SER A 5 10.33 21.26 -14.81
C SER A 5 10.41 20.13 -13.79
N VAL A 6 11.44 20.15 -12.95
CA VAL A 6 11.61 19.23 -11.81
C VAL A 6 10.89 19.82 -10.62
N ILE A 7 9.95 19.09 -10.05
CA ILE A 7 9.12 19.50 -8.91
C ILE A 7 9.58 18.75 -7.67
N ILE A 8 9.92 19.48 -6.60
CA ILE A 8 10.46 18.94 -5.36
C ILE A 8 9.56 19.39 -4.20
N PRO A 9 8.73 18.52 -3.62
CA PRO A 9 8.08 18.79 -2.36
C PRO A 9 9.12 18.69 -1.24
N VAL A 10 9.25 19.73 -0.42
CA VAL A 10 10.26 19.80 0.66
C VAL A 10 9.56 20.01 1.99
N TYR A 11 9.73 19.06 2.92
CA TYR A 11 9.28 19.17 4.30
C TYR A 11 10.25 18.48 5.24
N ASN A 12 11.00 19.26 6.04
CA ASN A 12 11.99 18.77 7.00
C ASN A 12 12.97 17.75 6.38
N ALA A 13 13.63 18.15 5.29
CA ALA A 13 14.52 17.30 4.51
C ALA A 13 16.02 17.67 4.69
N GLU A 14 16.37 18.44 5.71
CA GLU A 14 17.75 18.92 5.96
C GLU A 14 18.84 17.86 5.73
N PRO A 15 18.71 16.60 6.18
CA PRO A 15 19.78 15.60 6.04
C PRO A 15 20.04 15.16 4.59
N TYR A 16 19.08 15.29 3.70
CA TYR A 16 19.11 14.68 2.35
C TYR A 16 19.03 15.71 1.23
N LEU A 17 18.46 16.87 1.50
CA LEU A 17 18.13 17.89 0.50
C LEU A 17 19.32 18.32 -0.36
N ARG A 18 20.53 18.40 0.23
CA ARG A 18 21.75 18.74 -0.52
C ARG A 18 22.08 17.68 -1.57
N ASP A 19 21.97 16.40 -1.22
CA ASP A 19 22.25 15.31 -2.16
C ASP A 19 21.22 15.31 -3.30
N CYS A 20 19.95 15.52 -2.98
CA CYS A 20 18.87 15.66 -3.95
C CYS A 20 19.17 16.82 -4.92
N LEU A 21 19.40 18.02 -4.42
CA LEU A 21 19.68 19.19 -5.24
C LEU A 21 20.97 19.03 -6.05
N ASN A 22 22.04 18.43 -5.50
CA ASN A 22 23.28 18.15 -6.20
C ASN A 22 23.06 17.21 -7.37
N SER A 23 22.23 16.19 -7.21
CA SER A 23 21.90 15.25 -8.30
C SER A 23 21.15 15.92 -9.45
N ILE A 24 20.38 16.98 -9.15
CA ILE A 24 19.63 17.74 -10.16
C ILE A 24 20.52 18.78 -10.86
N ILE A 25 21.36 19.50 -10.13
CA ILE A 25 22.25 20.52 -10.75
C ILE A 25 23.38 19.90 -11.57
N SER A 26 23.67 18.62 -11.34
CA SER A 26 24.63 17.86 -12.17
C SER A 26 24.03 17.37 -13.50
N GLN A 27 22.73 17.52 -13.71
CA GLN A 27 22.08 17.02 -14.93
C GLN A 27 22.53 17.78 -16.19
N GLU A 28 22.91 17.04 -17.21
CA GLU A 28 23.33 17.56 -18.52
C GLU A 28 22.13 17.75 -19.45
N LEU A 29 21.19 18.61 -19.05
CA LEU A 29 20.04 19.01 -19.84
C LEU A 29 19.93 20.53 -19.85
N GLU A 30 19.97 21.13 -21.04
CA GLU A 30 19.73 22.56 -21.18
C GLU A 30 18.27 22.94 -20.88
N ASN A 31 18.06 24.20 -20.50
CA ASN A 31 16.73 24.74 -20.24
C ASN A 31 15.92 23.95 -19.19
N LEU A 32 16.59 23.55 -18.12
CA LEU A 32 15.98 22.93 -16.94
C LEU A 32 15.37 24.02 -16.04
N GLU A 33 14.22 23.73 -15.46
CA GLU A 33 13.58 24.48 -14.37
C GLU A 33 13.44 23.59 -13.16
N VAL A 34 13.76 24.10 -11.97
CA VAL A 34 13.58 23.38 -10.71
C VAL A 34 12.62 24.18 -9.83
N ILE A 35 11.58 23.56 -9.33
CA ILE A 35 10.55 24.19 -8.49
C ILE A 35 10.51 23.45 -7.15
N CYS A 36 11.13 24.05 -6.14
CA CYS A 36 11.11 23.56 -4.78
C CYS A 36 9.90 24.14 -4.04
N ILE A 37 8.98 23.31 -3.59
CA ILE A 37 7.85 23.74 -2.80
C ILE A 37 8.15 23.42 -1.32
N ASN A 38 8.51 24.45 -0.54
CA ASN A 38 8.71 24.30 0.88
C ASN A 38 7.35 24.27 1.60
N ASP A 39 6.98 23.09 2.04
CA ASP A 39 5.69 22.82 2.70
C ASP A 39 5.73 23.09 4.21
N GLY A 40 6.28 24.25 4.58
CA GLY A 40 6.35 24.70 5.97
C GLY A 40 7.40 23.98 6.81
N SER A 41 8.61 23.74 6.28
CA SER A 41 9.72 23.17 7.03
C SER A 41 10.14 24.05 8.20
N TRP A 42 10.49 23.41 9.32
CA TRP A 42 11.00 24.07 10.54
C TRP A 42 12.46 23.73 10.84
N ASP A 43 13.09 22.85 10.04
CA ASP A 43 14.53 22.55 10.06
C ASP A 43 15.30 23.50 9.12
N LYS A 44 16.57 23.21 8.82
CA LYS A 44 17.39 24.03 7.93
C LYS A 44 17.10 23.86 6.44
N SER A 45 16.02 23.16 6.05
CA SER A 45 15.67 23.01 4.65
C SER A 45 15.51 24.34 3.93
N GLN A 46 14.89 25.35 4.59
CA GLN A 46 14.73 26.69 4.03
C GLN A 46 16.08 27.37 3.75
N GLU A 47 17.03 27.26 4.67
CA GLU A 47 18.38 27.86 4.50
C GLU A 47 19.11 27.20 3.32
N ILE A 48 19.00 25.87 3.19
CA ILE A 48 19.61 25.10 2.09
C ILE A 48 18.97 25.54 0.76
N LEU A 49 17.65 25.62 0.69
CA LEU A 49 16.96 26.08 -0.52
C LEU A 49 17.40 27.49 -0.93
N ALA A 50 17.49 28.43 0.03
CA ALA A 50 17.93 29.79 -0.23
C ALA A 50 19.37 29.85 -0.79
N GLU A 51 20.30 29.05 -0.25
CA GLU A 51 21.67 28.92 -0.75
C GLU A 51 21.69 28.47 -2.21
N TYR A 52 20.93 27.41 -2.55
CA TYR A 52 20.91 26.87 -3.91
C TYR A 52 20.21 27.80 -4.89
N SER A 53 19.12 28.43 -4.52
CA SER A 53 18.40 29.39 -5.37
C SER A 53 19.23 30.63 -5.67
N TRP A 54 20.04 31.10 -4.71
CA TRP A 54 20.98 32.21 -4.95
C TRP A 54 22.07 31.84 -5.96
N LYS A 55 22.58 30.61 -5.88
CA LYS A 55 23.67 30.11 -6.74
C LYS A 55 23.17 29.70 -8.13
N TYR A 56 21.95 29.18 -8.23
CA TYR A 56 21.38 28.62 -9.45
C TYR A 56 20.04 29.28 -9.78
N PRO A 57 19.99 30.32 -10.63
CA PRO A 57 18.77 31.13 -10.89
C PRO A 57 17.58 30.35 -11.48
N TYR A 58 17.80 29.16 -12.02
CA TYR A 58 16.75 28.29 -12.52
C TYR A 58 16.04 27.46 -11.42
N ILE A 59 16.56 27.53 -10.17
CA ILE A 59 15.92 26.95 -8.97
C ILE A 59 15.00 28.02 -8.36
N LYS A 60 13.72 27.71 -8.30
CA LYS A 60 12.69 28.57 -7.72
C LYS A 60 12.20 27.96 -6.43
N ILE A 61 12.04 28.79 -5.42
CA ILE A 61 11.45 28.40 -4.13
C ILE A 61 10.06 28.99 -4.04
N VAL A 62 9.10 28.18 -3.64
CA VAL A 62 7.75 28.59 -3.30
C VAL A 62 7.42 28.07 -1.92
N GLU A 63 6.94 28.94 -1.06
CA GLU A 63 6.57 28.60 0.31
C GLU A 63 5.06 28.41 0.41
N GLN A 64 4.65 27.40 1.15
CA GLN A 64 3.26 27.23 1.58
C GLN A 64 3.20 26.77 3.05
N THR A 65 2.08 27.00 3.69
CA THR A 65 1.79 26.35 4.98
C THR A 65 1.64 24.85 4.75
N ASN A 66 2.06 24.01 5.70
CA ASN A 66 2.02 22.56 5.54
C ASN A 66 0.62 22.06 5.13
N ARG A 67 0.52 21.54 3.91
CA ARG A 67 -0.69 20.97 3.30
C ARG A 67 -0.48 19.56 2.79
N GLY A 68 0.73 19.02 2.92
CA GLY A 68 1.11 17.70 2.46
C GLY A 68 1.70 17.65 1.04
N ALA A 69 2.36 16.54 0.76
CA ALA A 69 3.11 16.35 -0.48
C ALA A 69 2.23 16.49 -1.73
N PHE A 70 0.97 16.01 -1.70
CA PHE A 70 0.03 16.16 -2.81
C PHE A 70 -0.18 17.63 -3.19
N ALA A 71 -0.37 18.52 -2.20
CA ALA A 71 -0.60 19.94 -2.44
C ALA A 71 0.65 20.62 -3.00
N ALA A 72 1.83 20.26 -2.48
CA ALA A 72 3.10 20.78 -2.96
C ALA A 72 3.36 20.34 -4.42
N ARG A 73 3.16 19.07 -4.76
CA ARG A 73 3.31 18.57 -6.14
C ARG A 73 2.31 19.22 -7.10
N ASN A 74 1.05 19.37 -6.70
CA ASN A 74 0.03 20.04 -7.51
C ASN A 74 0.35 21.53 -7.74
N LEU A 75 0.82 22.25 -6.72
CA LEU A 75 1.26 23.63 -6.86
C LEU A 75 2.46 23.73 -7.81
N GLY A 76 3.44 22.81 -7.67
CA GLY A 76 4.58 22.74 -8.57
C GLY A 76 4.15 22.51 -10.02
N MET A 77 3.20 21.63 -10.29
CA MET A 77 2.64 21.41 -11.65
C MET A 77 1.95 22.66 -12.23
N GLN A 78 1.24 23.43 -11.41
CA GLN A 78 0.63 24.69 -11.85
C GLN A 78 1.66 25.75 -12.25
N LEU A 79 2.79 25.78 -11.57
CA LEU A 79 3.87 26.77 -11.80
C LEU A 79 4.84 26.35 -12.90
N ALA A 80 4.87 25.07 -13.25
CA ALA A 80 5.78 24.47 -14.22
C ALA A 80 5.64 25.10 -15.61
N LYS A 81 6.79 25.40 -16.26
CA LYS A 81 6.88 25.94 -17.61
C LYS A 81 7.46 24.94 -18.61
N GLY A 82 8.00 23.82 -18.13
CA GLY A 82 8.60 22.78 -18.95
C GLY A 82 7.61 22.13 -19.90
N GLU A 83 8.11 21.63 -21.00
CA GLU A 83 7.33 20.77 -21.89
C GLU A 83 6.93 19.47 -21.19
N TYR A 84 7.87 18.95 -20.38
CA TYR A 84 7.63 17.83 -19.47
C TYR A 84 7.76 18.27 -18.03
N VAL A 85 7.11 17.55 -17.13
CA VAL A 85 7.27 17.67 -15.68
C VAL A 85 7.74 16.34 -15.13
N CYS A 86 8.54 16.38 -14.07
CA CYS A 86 8.90 15.22 -13.26
C CYS A 86 8.94 15.61 -11.79
N PHE A 87 8.98 14.60 -10.96
CA PHE A 87 8.96 14.74 -9.51
C PHE A 87 10.16 14.02 -8.93
N ILE A 88 10.73 14.60 -7.88
CA ILE A 88 11.74 13.96 -7.07
C ILE A 88 11.49 14.31 -5.62
N ASP A 89 11.48 13.31 -4.75
CA ASP A 89 11.32 13.53 -3.33
C ASP A 89 12.64 14.06 -2.74
N ALA A 90 12.54 14.95 -1.75
CA ALA A 90 13.70 15.70 -1.25
C ALA A 90 14.76 14.83 -0.53
N ASP A 91 14.44 13.58 -0.27
CA ASP A 91 15.33 12.57 0.33
C ASP A 91 15.90 11.57 -0.68
N ASP A 92 15.57 11.71 -1.98
CA ASP A 92 16.01 10.86 -3.07
C ASP A 92 16.97 11.57 -4.03
N TYR A 93 17.49 10.86 -5.06
CA TYR A 93 18.44 11.44 -6.00
C TYR A 93 18.44 10.73 -7.37
N TYR A 94 18.95 11.41 -8.39
CA TYR A 94 19.22 10.80 -9.70
C TYR A 94 20.56 10.07 -9.69
N PRO A 95 20.67 8.88 -10.33
CA PRO A 95 21.87 8.04 -10.28
C PRO A 95 23.10 8.63 -10.99
N ASP A 96 22.87 9.48 -12.00
CA ASP A 96 23.94 10.11 -12.81
C ASP A 96 23.43 11.39 -13.50
N SER A 97 24.32 12.06 -14.26
CA SER A 97 24.05 13.35 -14.90
C SER A 97 23.23 13.28 -16.20
N PHE A 98 22.95 12.11 -16.73
CA PHE A 98 22.27 11.96 -18.03
C PHE A 98 20.79 11.54 -17.93
N VAL A 99 20.28 11.36 -16.73
CA VAL A 99 18.91 10.84 -16.52
C VAL A 99 17.85 11.70 -17.19
N LEU A 100 17.88 13.02 -16.95
CA LEU A 100 16.86 13.92 -17.49
C LEU A 100 17.02 14.12 -18.99
N SER A 101 18.24 14.19 -19.52
CA SER A 101 18.48 14.32 -20.96
C SER A 101 18.02 13.07 -21.70
N ASP A 102 18.34 11.88 -21.23
CA ASP A 102 17.94 10.62 -21.88
C ASP A 102 16.42 10.47 -21.89
N MET A 103 15.74 10.73 -20.76
CA MET A 103 14.28 10.69 -20.71
C MET A 103 13.65 11.72 -21.65
N PHE A 104 14.19 12.95 -21.69
CA PHE A 104 13.66 14.02 -22.52
C PHE A 104 13.81 13.71 -24.01
N TYR A 105 15.01 13.34 -24.47
CA TYR A 105 15.25 13.07 -25.88
C TYR A 105 14.49 11.82 -26.34
N ALA A 106 14.47 10.75 -25.54
CA ALA A 106 13.68 9.57 -25.86
C ALA A 106 12.17 9.88 -25.96
N ALA A 107 11.66 10.71 -25.05
CA ALA A 107 10.27 11.14 -25.09
C ALA A 107 9.95 11.98 -26.34
N LYS A 108 10.87 12.87 -26.73
CA LYS A 108 10.73 13.72 -27.94
C LYS A 108 10.77 12.92 -29.21
N GLU A 109 11.77 12.06 -29.36
CA GLU A 109 12.00 11.25 -30.59
C GLU A 109 10.82 10.29 -30.81
N ASN A 110 10.26 9.74 -29.74
CA ASN A 110 9.17 8.78 -29.82
C ASN A 110 7.78 9.43 -29.62
N ASN A 111 7.70 10.77 -29.50
CA ASN A 111 6.46 11.48 -29.19
C ASN A 111 5.68 10.86 -28.02
N ALA A 112 6.39 10.49 -26.96
CA ALA A 112 5.82 9.82 -25.79
C ALA A 112 5.15 10.83 -24.84
N LEU A 113 3.99 10.49 -24.33
CA LEU A 113 3.30 11.27 -23.29
C LEU A 113 3.94 11.07 -21.92
N ILE A 114 4.48 9.88 -21.69
CA ILE A 114 5.18 9.49 -20.45
C ILE A 114 6.41 8.69 -20.87
N CYS A 115 7.57 9.01 -20.28
CA CYS A 115 8.83 8.31 -20.50
C CYS A 115 9.56 8.14 -19.19
N GLY A 116 10.19 6.99 -18.97
CA GLY A 116 10.98 6.74 -17.76
C GLY A 116 11.70 5.42 -17.79
N GLY A 117 12.46 5.13 -16.73
CA GLY A 117 13.33 3.98 -16.67
C GLY A 117 13.12 3.11 -15.44
N SER A 118 14.13 2.30 -15.15
CA SER A 118 14.17 1.39 -14.02
C SER A 118 14.36 2.12 -12.70
N PHE A 119 14.06 1.44 -11.62
CA PHE A 119 14.13 1.92 -10.25
C PHE A 119 15.26 1.24 -9.49
N GLN A 120 15.93 1.98 -8.61
CA GLN A 120 16.93 1.44 -7.69
C GLN A 120 16.58 1.85 -6.26
N GLU A 121 16.65 0.92 -5.31
CA GLU A 121 16.66 1.26 -3.89
C GLU A 121 18.09 1.47 -3.39
N ASP A 122 18.29 2.56 -2.67
CA ASP A 122 19.53 2.86 -1.94
C ASP A 122 19.30 2.58 -0.44
N ARG A 123 19.81 1.46 0.02
CA ARG A 123 19.76 1.03 1.42
C ARG A 123 21.08 1.37 2.11
N PRO A 124 21.13 1.49 3.44
CA PRO A 124 22.37 1.83 4.16
C PRO A 124 23.56 0.91 3.89
N SER A 125 23.31 -0.34 3.52
CA SER A 125 24.36 -1.35 3.29
C SER A 125 24.54 -1.78 1.84
N GLU A 126 23.57 -1.51 0.97
CA GLU A 126 23.54 -2.02 -0.40
C GLU A 126 22.62 -1.20 -1.31
N LYS A 127 22.86 -1.27 -2.62
CA LYS A 127 21.93 -0.79 -3.65
C LYS A 127 21.23 -1.98 -4.30
N ILE A 128 19.90 -1.90 -4.42
CA ILE A 128 19.08 -2.96 -5.03
C ILE A 128 18.48 -2.45 -6.31
N ASP A 129 18.79 -3.12 -7.42
CA ASP A 129 18.24 -2.88 -8.77
C ASP A 129 17.76 -4.17 -9.44
N GLU A 130 17.84 -5.30 -8.73
CA GLU A 130 17.28 -6.58 -9.17
C GLU A 130 16.04 -6.91 -8.35
N TRP A 131 14.96 -7.25 -9.06
CA TRP A 131 13.63 -7.41 -8.50
C TRP A 131 12.98 -8.72 -8.93
N SER A 132 12.21 -9.33 -8.05
CA SER A 132 11.47 -10.57 -8.32
C SER A 132 9.97 -10.42 -8.10
N GLY A 133 9.18 -11.35 -8.64
CA GLY A 133 7.73 -11.34 -8.52
C GLY A 133 7.11 -10.06 -9.10
N ASN A 134 6.14 -9.48 -8.42
CA ASN A 134 5.48 -8.24 -8.87
C ASN A 134 6.45 -7.06 -8.97
N LEU A 135 7.50 -7.03 -8.16
CA LEU A 135 8.49 -5.96 -8.16
C LEU A 135 9.42 -6.00 -9.37
N SER A 136 9.46 -7.11 -10.14
CA SER A 136 10.20 -7.16 -11.42
C SER A 136 9.77 -6.05 -12.40
N ARG A 137 8.59 -5.47 -12.22
CA ARG A 137 8.10 -4.30 -12.97
C ARG A 137 8.87 -3.00 -12.70
N TYR A 138 9.74 -2.98 -11.70
CA TYR A 138 10.70 -1.87 -11.50
C TYR A 138 11.85 -1.87 -12.50
N LYS A 139 12.13 -2.99 -13.18
CA LYS A 139 13.22 -3.11 -14.14
C LYS A 139 12.69 -3.20 -15.56
N PHE A 140 13.25 -2.37 -16.44
CA PHE A 140 13.03 -2.45 -17.88
C PHE A 140 14.28 -3.01 -18.54
N ASN A 141 14.12 -4.04 -19.36
CA ASN A 141 15.24 -4.75 -20.01
C ASN A 141 15.50 -4.30 -21.44
N THR A 142 14.61 -3.48 -21.99
CA THR A 142 14.72 -2.94 -23.37
C THR A 142 14.05 -1.58 -23.43
N ASP A 143 14.54 -0.73 -24.33
CA ASP A 143 13.86 0.52 -24.70
C ASP A 143 12.62 0.20 -25.55
N GLY A 144 11.56 0.96 -25.36
CA GLY A 144 10.37 0.86 -26.19
C GLY A 144 9.06 1.16 -25.49
N PHE A 145 7.98 1.16 -26.29
CA PHE A 145 6.64 1.35 -25.72
C PHE A 145 6.15 0.13 -24.99
N ILE A 146 5.59 0.36 -23.80
CA ILE A 146 4.87 -0.61 -22.98
C ILE A 146 3.42 -0.17 -22.86
N GLU A 147 2.48 -1.04 -23.24
CA GLU A 147 1.05 -0.82 -23.03
C GLU A 147 0.72 -0.98 -21.55
N TYR A 148 0.07 0.05 -20.95
CA TYR A 148 -0.21 0.00 -19.51
C TYR A 148 -1.15 -1.17 -19.12
N LYS A 149 -2.08 -1.57 -19.99
CA LYS A 149 -2.93 -2.75 -19.78
C LYS A 149 -2.15 -4.07 -19.57
N ASN A 150 -0.89 -4.13 -20.03
CA ASN A 150 0.01 -5.27 -19.85
C ASN A 150 1.01 -5.04 -18.70
N TYR A 151 1.11 -3.81 -18.20
CA TYR A 151 2.03 -3.43 -17.13
C TYR A 151 1.34 -3.45 -15.75
N GLN A 152 0.20 -2.81 -15.61
CA GLN A 152 -0.72 -2.82 -14.48
C GLN A 152 0.00 -2.73 -13.12
N PHE A 153 0.85 -1.71 -12.94
CA PHE A 153 1.62 -1.49 -11.73
C PHE A 153 1.36 -0.08 -11.20
N GLU A 154 1.25 0.08 -9.88
CA GLU A 154 0.76 1.30 -9.25
C GLU A 154 1.86 2.18 -8.66
N TYR A 155 3.12 1.73 -8.69
CA TYR A 155 4.19 2.40 -7.96
C TYR A 155 5.32 2.93 -8.87
N GLY A 156 6.03 3.98 -8.39
CA GLY A 156 7.23 4.48 -9.04
C GLY A 156 6.99 5.66 -9.97
N TYR A 157 6.01 6.52 -9.70
CA TYR A 157 5.69 7.72 -10.49
C TYR A 157 6.89 8.64 -10.71
N HIS A 158 7.79 8.71 -9.75
CA HIS A 158 8.95 9.61 -9.71
C HIS A 158 10.06 9.24 -10.71
N ARG A 159 10.08 8.01 -11.23
CA ARG A 159 11.06 7.58 -12.24
C ARG A 159 10.67 7.93 -13.67
N PHE A 160 9.62 8.73 -13.87
CA PHE A 160 9.10 9.13 -15.18
C PHE A 160 9.02 10.63 -15.32
N ILE A 161 9.11 11.08 -16.58
CA ILE A 161 8.69 12.41 -17.00
C ILE A 161 7.32 12.34 -17.67
N TYR A 162 6.52 13.36 -17.48
CA TYR A 162 5.14 13.45 -17.98
C TYR A 162 4.97 14.67 -18.84
N LYS A 163 4.39 14.52 -20.05
CA LYS A 163 4.10 15.65 -20.93
C LYS A 163 3.08 16.57 -20.24
N LYS A 164 3.50 17.81 -19.94
CA LYS A 164 2.70 18.73 -19.13
C LYS A 164 1.32 19.00 -19.70
N ASP A 165 1.23 19.25 -21.02
CA ASP A 165 -0.04 19.54 -21.66
C ASP A 165 -1.00 18.35 -21.65
N PHE A 166 -0.49 17.13 -21.69
CA PHE A 166 -1.28 15.91 -21.50
C PHE A 166 -1.87 15.86 -20.08
N ILE A 167 -1.03 16.00 -19.03
CA ILE A 167 -1.48 16.00 -17.63
C ILE A 167 -2.55 17.08 -17.41
N LYS A 168 -2.30 18.30 -17.91
CA LYS A 168 -3.22 19.43 -17.78
C LYS A 168 -4.54 19.19 -18.53
N LYS A 169 -4.48 18.68 -19.77
CA LYS A 169 -5.67 18.41 -20.59
C LYS A 169 -6.57 17.35 -19.97
N GLN A 170 -6.00 16.33 -19.35
CA GLN A 170 -6.75 15.25 -18.69
C GLN A 170 -7.14 15.61 -17.26
N GLY A 171 -6.71 16.76 -16.73
CA GLY A 171 -7.02 17.16 -15.35
C GLY A 171 -6.41 16.25 -14.29
N ILE A 172 -5.27 15.62 -14.59
CA ILE A 172 -4.62 14.65 -13.69
C ILE A 172 -3.91 15.40 -12.57
N LEU A 173 -4.29 15.11 -11.33
CA LEU A 173 -3.74 15.71 -10.12
C LEU A 173 -3.47 14.63 -9.07
N PHE A 174 -2.57 14.94 -8.14
CA PHE A 174 -2.47 14.16 -6.90
C PHE A 174 -3.72 14.42 -6.05
N PRO A 175 -4.45 13.39 -5.62
CA PRO A 175 -5.63 13.57 -4.77
C PRO A 175 -5.25 14.12 -3.38
N ASP A 176 -6.21 14.76 -2.70
CA ASP A 176 -6.04 15.25 -1.32
C ASP A 176 -6.01 14.08 -0.34
N LEU A 177 -4.91 13.36 -0.35
CA LEU A 177 -4.61 12.24 0.53
C LEU A 177 -3.24 12.49 1.17
N SER A 178 -3.11 12.18 2.45
CA SER A 178 -1.84 12.27 3.17
C SER A 178 -0.96 11.02 2.99
N TYR A 179 -1.50 10.01 2.35
CA TYR A 179 -0.84 8.75 2.02
C TYR A 179 -1.54 8.08 0.83
N TYR A 180 -0.78 7.46 -0.07
CA TYR A 180 -1.26 6.79 -1.29
C TYR A 180 -1.74 7.74 -2.40
N GLU A 181 -1.41 9.03 -2.31
CA GLU A 181 -1.74 10.02 -3.33
C GLU A 181 -0.96 9.78 -4.63
N ASP A 182 0.27 9.30 -4.52
CA ASP A 182 1.19 9.06 -5.63
C ASP A 182 0.83 7.83 -6.46
N PRO A 183 0.44 6.65 -5.92
CA PRO A 183 -0.10 5.56 -6.70
C PRO A 183 -1.35 5.95 -7.50
N VAL A 184 -2.26 6.73 -6.89
CA VAL A 184 -3.47 7.20 -7.60
C VAL A 184 -3.12 8.10 -8.78
N PHE A 185 -2.21 9.08 -8.59
CA PHE A 185 -1.71 9.92 -9.68
C PHE A 185 -1.10 9.07 -10.79
N PHE A 186 -0.21 8.14 -10.43
CA PHE A 186 0.52 7.32 -11.39
C PHE A 186 -0.41 6.42 -12.22
N VAL A 187 -1.29 5.67 -11.56
CA VAL A 187 -2.26 4.81 -12.23
C VAL A 187 -3.17 5.61 -13.16
N THR A 188 -3.64 6.78 -12.71
CA THR A 188 -4.48 7.66 -13.54
C THR A 188 -3.72 8.14 -14.77
N ALA A 189 -2.49 8.63 -14.59
CA ALA A 189 -1.67 9.13 -15.69
C ALA A 189 -1.34 8.02 -16.71
N MET A 190 -0.96 6.84 -16.23
CA MET A 190 -0.64 5.69 -17.09
C MET A 190 -1.87 5.15 -17.83
N SER A 191 -3.01 5.08 -17.14
CA SER A 191 -4.28 4.63 -17.72
C SER A 191 -4.75 5.56 -18.85
N GLU A 192 -4.68 6.89 -18.63
CA GLU A 192 -5.06 7.88 -19.63
C GLU A 192 -4.07 7.93 -20.82
N ALA A 193 -2.77 7.76 -20.55
CA ALA A 193 -1.75 7.68 -21.61
C ALA A 193 -1.83 6.37 -22.39
N LYS A 194 -2.39 5.29 -21.81
CA LYS A 194 -2.52 3.92 -22.35
C LYS A 194 -1.18 3.21 -22.56
N LYS A 195 -0.12 3.92 -22.87
CA LYS A 195 1.24 3.41 -23.03
C LYS A 195 2.26 4.47 -22.63
N PHE A 196 3.43 4.00 -22.25
CA PHE A 196 4.59 4.85 -21.93
C PHE A 196 5.84 4.31 -22.63
N TYR A 197 6.85 5.15 -22.77
CA TYR A 197 8.14 4.74 -23.33
C TYR A 197 9.08 4.37 -22.18
N ALA A 198 9.52 3.12 -22.14
CA ALA A 198 10.46 2.61 -21.17
C ALA A 198 11.90 2.78 -21.67
N LEU A 199 12.83 3.08 -20.77
CA LEU A 199 14.28 3.10 -20.99
C LEU A 199 14.94 1.99 -20.20
N GLN A 200 15.85 1.26 -20.84
CA GLN A 200 16.70 0.25 -20.20
C GLN A 200 17.83 0.89 -19.39
N ARG A 201 17.44 1.73 -18.41
CA ARG A 201 18.38 2.34 -17.48
C ARG A 201 17.70 2.67 -16.14
N ILE A 202 18.50 2.86 -15.10
CA ILE A 202 18.02 3.39 -13.83
C ILE A 202 17.80 4.89 -14.00
N THR A 203 16.59 5.37 -13.71
CA THR A 203 16.25 6.81 -13.77
C THR A 203 15.95 7.40 -12.41
N TYR A 204 15.93 6.59 -11.35
CA TYR A 204 15.62 7.06 -10.00
C TYR A 204 16.27 6.18 -8.94
N CYS A 205 16.87 6.80 -7.92
CA CYS A 205 17.39 6.15 -6.72
C CYS A 205 16.55 6.55 -5.51
N TYR A 206 15.83 5.59 -4.98
CA TYR A 206 14.97 5.72 -3.82
C TYR A 206 15.69 5.33 -2.54
N ARG A 207 15.85 6.28 -1.62
CA ARG A 207 16.49 6.04 -0.34
C ARG A 207 15.52 5.44 0.65
N THR A 208 15.84 4.26 1.19
CA THR A 208 14.98 3.52 2.11
C THR A 208 15.57 3.39 3.50
N LEU A 209 14.75 2.92 4.47
CA LEU A 209 15.12 2.60 5.85
C LEU A 209 15.64 3.79 6.67
N HIS A 210 15.41 5.01 6.22
CA HIS A 210 15.80 6.23 6.93
C HIS A 210 14.67 6.88 7.72
N LYS A 211 13.44 6.46 7.51
CA LYS A 211 12.24 6.94 8.22
C LYS A 211 11.51 5.79 8.89
N THR A 212 11.09 6.01 10.13
CA THR A 212 10.10 5.17 10.82
C THR A 212 8.80 5.95 10.88
N SER A 213 7.76 5.47 10.19
CA SER A 213 6.45 6.11 10.24
C SER A 213 5.55 5.45 11.28
N LEU A 214 5.04 6.24 12.22
CA LEU A 214 3.89 5.84 13.02
C LEU A 214 2.64 6.16 12.22
N TRP A 215 1.82 5.16 11.96
CA TRP A 215 0.56 5.32 11.23
C TRP A 215 -0.46 6.10 12.04
N SER A 216 -0.94 7.20 11.49
CA SER A 216 -2.10 7.92 12.00
C SER A 216 -3.39 7.32 11.44
N ASP A 217 -4.50 7.55 12.15
CA ASP A 217 -5.83 7.13 11.70
C ASP A 217 -6.19 7.73 10.33
N LYS A 218 -5.80 9.00 10.10
CA LYS A 218 -5.98 9.68 8.81
C LYS A 218 -5.24 8.97 7.69
N GLN A 219 -3.97 8.61 7.90
CA GLN A 219 -3.17 7.92 6.87
C GLN A 219 -3.76 6.55 6.50
N VAL A 220 -4.34 5.82 7.46
CA VAL A 220 -5.02 4.54 7.15
C VAL A 220 -6.29 4.75 6.33
N LEU A 221 -7.08 5.79 6.64
CA LEU A 221 -8.26 6.13 5.84
C LEU A 221 -7.89 6.61 4.44
N ASP A 222 -6.85 7.44 4.33
CA ASP A 222 -6.36 7.98 3.07
C ASP A 222 -5.79 6.84 2.18
N LEU A 223 -4.99 5.93 2.76
CA LEU A 223 -4.52 4.72 2.09
C LEU A 223 -5.67 3.92 1.47
N LEU A 224 -6.67 3.55 2.28
CA LEU A 224 -7.80 2.75 1.78
C LEU A 224 -8.67 3.52 0.79
N THR A 225 -8.73 4.85 0.91
CA THR A 225 -9.39 5.72 -0.05
C THR A 225 -8.64 5.72 -1.38
N GLY A 226 -7.32 5.84 -1.36
CA GLY A 226 -6.47 5.76 -2.55
C GLY A 226 -6.59 4.39 -3.23
N ILE A 227 -6.50 3.30 -2.48
CA ILE A 227 -6.73 1.94 -3.01
C ILE A 227 -8.13 1.83 -3.65
N LYS A 228 -9.17 2.36 -3.02
CA LYS A 228 -10.52 2.37 -3.60
C LYS A 228 -10.59 3.11 -4.93
N LEU A 229 -9.92 4.26 -5.05
CA LEU A 229 -9.86 5.02 -6.31
C LEU A 229 -9.20 4.19 -7.41
N ILE A 230 -8.06 3.56 -7.12
CA ILE A 230 -7.37 2.68 -8.06
C ILE A 230 -8.22 1.47 -8.45
N LEU A 231 -8.85 0.81 -7.49
CA LEU A 231 -9.70 -0.35 -7.76
C LEU A 231 -10.93 -0.01 -8.62
N ASN A 232 -11.55 1.15 -8.43
CA ASN A 232 -12.64 1.61 -9.29
C ASN A 232 -12.16 1.82 -10.72
N LEU A 233 -11.04 2.53 -10.91
CA LEU A 233 -10.43 2.72 -12.21
C LEU A 233 -10.03 1.39 -12.84
N ALA A 234 -9.40 0.50 -12.08
CA ALA A 234 -9.00 -0.83 -12.56
C ALA A 234 -10.21 -1.67 -13.02
N LYS A 235 -11.32 -1.60 -12.29
CA LYS A 235 -12.58 -2.27 -12.64
C LYS A 235 -13.18 -1.71 -13.93
N GLU A 236 -13.21 -0.40 -14.08
CA GLU A 236 -13.72 0.29 -15.29
C GLU A 236 -12.88 -0.03 -16.53
N GLN A 237 -11.56 -0.11 -16.38
CA GLN A 237 -10.63 -0.39 -17.48
C GLN A 237 -10.36 -1.88 -17.71
N GLY A 238 -10.87 -2.77 -16.84
CA GLY A 238 -10.61 -4.22 -16.90
C GLY A 238 -9.18 -4.62 -16.51
N PHE A 239 -8.52 -3.86 -15.65
CA PHE A 239 -7.16 -4.12 -15.18
C PHE A 239 -7.16 -5.13 -14.03
N THR A 240 -7.30 -6.41 -14.36
CA THR A 240 -7.46 -7.48 -13.37
C THR A 240 -6.22 -7.74 -12.54
N GLU A 241 -5.00 -7.61 -13.11
CA GLU A 241 -3.76 -7.78 -12.36
C GLU A 241 -3.56 -6.65 -11.34
N LEU A 242 -3.93 -5.41 -11.68
CA LEU A 242 -3.89 -4.29 -10.76
C LEU A 242 -4.86 -4.48 -9.58
N MET A 243 -6.05 -5.04 -9.84
CA MET A 243 -6.99 -5.37 -8.75
C MET A 243 -6.42 -6.42 -7.80
N VAL A 244 -5.74 -7.45 -8.34
CA VAL A 244 -5.07 -8.48 -7.53
C VAL A 244 -3.92 -7.86 -6.72
N LEU A 245 -3.16 -6.94 -7.32
CA LEU A 245 -2.05 -6.27 -6.68
C LEU A 245 -2.54 -5.39 -5.51
N GLU A 246 -3.55 -4.55 -5.72
CA GLU A 246 -4.13 -3.69 -4.68
C GLU A 246 -4.72 -4.51 -3.52
N ARG A 247 -5.36 -5.63 -3.83
CA ARG A 247 -5.81 -6.57 -2.80
C ARG A 247 -4.64 -7.12 -1.99
N ALA A 248 -3.55 -7.54 -2.66
CA ALA A 248 -2.35 -8.05 -2.00
C ALA A 248 -1.69 -6.99 -1.11
N ARG A 249 -1.71 -5.70 -1.50
CA ARG A 249 -1.27 -4.58 -0.67
C ARG A 249 -2.02 -4.51 0.66
N ILE A 250 -3.36 -4.59 0.62
CA ILE A 250 -4.18 -4.60 1.85
C ILE A 250 -3.86 -5.81 2.71
N GLU A 251 -3.73 -6.99 2.10
CA GLU A 251 -3.60 -8.28 2.82
C GLU A 251 -2.19 -8.51 3.39
N ASN A 252 -1.15 -7.91 2.80
CA ASN A 252 0.24 -8.17 3.18
C ASN A 252 0.97 -6.92 3.69
N ASP A 253 0.96 -5.82 2.91
CA ASP A 253 1.81 -4.67 3.19
C ASP A 253 1.21 -3.74 4.24
N TYR A 254 -0.11 -3.57 4.23
CA TYR A 254 -0.83 -2.62 5.09
C TYR A 254 -1.74 -3.28 6.13
N LEU A 255 -1.65 -4.60 6.28
CA LEU A 255 -2.49 -5.34 7.22
C LEU A 255 -2.39 -4.82 8.66
N ASP A 256 -1.16 -4.62 9.14
CA ASP A 256 -0.92 -4.21 10.53
C ASP A 256 -1.49 -2.85 10.91
N PRO A 257 -1.24 -1.75 10.14
CA PRO A 257 -1.84 -0.46 10.44
C PRO A 257 -3.37 -0.49 10.35
N ILE A 258 -3.94 -1.19 9.37
CA ILE A 258 -5.41 -1.30 9.23
C ILE A 258 -6.00 -2.06 10.41
N LEU A 259 -5.41 -3.19 10.84
CA LEU A 259 -5.88 -3.94 12.00
C LEU A 259 -5.75 -3.13 13.29
N LYS A 260 -4.64 -2.43 13.52
CA LYS A 260 -4.48 -1.54 14.68
C LYS A 260 -5.58 -0.49 14.74
N PHE A 261 -5.96 0.06 13.57
CA PHE A 261 -7.01 1.06 13.48
C PHE A 261 -8.41 0.46 13.68
N LEU A 262 -8.67 -0.75 13.15
CA LEU A 262 -9.93 -1.49 13.37
C LEU A 262 -10.18 -1.81 14.86
N LEU A 263 -9.10 -1.95 15.62
CA LEU A 263 -9.16 -2.29 17.05
C LEU A 263 -9.46 -1.09 17.95
N LYS A 264 -9.32 0.12 17.46
CA LYS A 264 -9.76 1.33 18.14
C LYS A 264 -11.29 1.39 18.13
N ASP A 265 -11.92 1.84 19.22
CA ASP A 265 -13.38 1.85 19.36
C ASP A 265 -14.08 2.69 18.26
N LYS A 266 -15.12 2.11 17.67
CA LYS A 266 -16.14 2.75 16.84
C LYS A 266 -15.66 3.55 15.61
N ASN A 267 -14.87 2.95 14.73
CA ASN A 267 -14.57 3.63 13.47
C ASN A 267 -15.58 3.27 12.37
N GLU A 268 -16.74 3.97 12.38
CA GLU A 268 -17.78 3.76 11.37
C GLU A 268 -17.30 4.09 9.95
N THR A 269 -16.44 5.09 9.80
CA THR A 269 -15.87 5.50 8.51
C THR A 269 -15.01 4.39 7.92
N LEU A 270 -14.13 3.80 8.73
CA LEU A 270 -13.30 2.68 8.31
C LEU A 270 -14.14 1.46 7.90
N LEU A 271 -15.13 1.11 8.71
CA LEU A 271 -16.02 -0.03 8.39
C LEU A 271 -16.82 0.20 7.11
N LYS A 272 -17.26 1.43 6.86
CA LYS A 272 -17.94 1.80 5.61
C LYS A 272 -16.98 1.62 4.43
N LEU A 273 -15.77 2.15 4.54
CA LEU A 273 -14.76 2.06 3.48
C LEU A 273 -14.35 0.61 3.19
N LEU A 274 -14.15 -0.23 4.21
CA LEU A 274 -13.89 -1.66 4.03
C LEU A 274 -15.06 -2.39 3.37
N ASN A 275 -16.31 -2.03 3.68
CA ASN A 275 -17.47 -2.57 2.98
C ASN A 275 -17.53 -2.16 1.51
N GLU A 276 -17.16 -0.92 1.19
CA GLU A 276 -17.06 -0.45 -0.20
C GLU A 276 -15.98 -1.23 -0.96
N LEU A 277 -14.80 -1.41 -0.37
CA LEU A 277 -13.71 -2.22 -0.93
C LEU A 277 -14.12 -3.69 -1.14
N ASN A 278 -14.84 -4.28 -0.18
CA ASN A 278 -15.41 -5.62 -0.32
C ASN A 278 -16.30 -5.75 -1.56
N ASN A 279 -17.17 -4.77 -1.80
CA ASN A 279 -18.09 -4.78 -2.94
C ASN A 279 -17.36 -4.62 -4.29
N ILE A 280 -16.17 -4.01 -4.30
CA ILE A 280 -15.35 -3.91 -5.51
C ILE A 280 -14.58 -5.21 -5.76
N LEU A 281 -13.97 -5.78 -4.71
CA LEU A 281 -13.05 -6.91 -4.81
C LEU A 281 -13.75 -8.28 -4.88
N PHE A 282 -14.94 -8.41 -4.28
CA PHE A 282 -15.59 -9.71 -4.10
C PHE A 282 -17.06 -9.67 -4.53
N ASN A 283 -17.41 -10.53 -5.47
CA ASN A 283 -18.78 -10.65 -5.96
C ASN A 283 -19.70 -11.52 -5.08
N ASN A 284 -19.18 -12.26 -4.08
CA ASN A 284 -19.88 -13.40 -3.45
C ASN A 284 -19.86 -13.40 -1.91
N GLY A 285 -19.98 -12.27 -1.24
CA GLY A 285 -20.13 -12.24 0.22
C GLY A 285 -18.89 -12.60 1.04
N GLN A 286 -17.75 -12.85 0.39
CA GLN A 286 -16.46 -12.94 1.07
C GLN A 286 -16.12 -11.56 1.64
N ARG A 287 -15.55 -11.53 2.85
CA ARG A 287 -15.27 -10.26 3.52
C ARG A 287 -13.77 -10.08 3.71
N LEU A 288 -13.28 -8.91 3.30
CA LEU A 288 -11.88 -8.52 3.43
C LEU A 288 -11.40 -8.67 4.89
N GLU A 289 -12.23 -8.28 5.85
CA GLU A 289 -11.91 -8.40 7.28
C GLU A 289 -11.65 -9.85 7.72
N TYR A 290 -12.35 -10.81 7.14
CA TYR A 290 -12.13 -12.24 7.42
C TYR A 290 -10.74 -12.70 6.92
N TYR A 291 -10.37 -12.32 5.69
CA TYR A 291 -9.05 -12.65 5.12
C TYR A 291 -7.93 -11.97 5.88
N MET A 292 -8.09 -10.70 6.22
CA MET A 292 -7.13 -9.94 7.02
C MET A 292 -6.91 -10.60 8.38
N PHE A 293 -7.98 -11.00 9.04
CA PHE A 293 -7.91 -11.66 10.35
C PHE A 293 -7.24 -13.03 10.26
N LYS A 294 -7.60 -13.84 9.27
CA LYS A 294 -6.98 -15.14 8.99
C LYS A 294 -5.48 -15.01 8.73
N ARG A 295 -5.08 -14.07 7.88
CA ARG A 295 -3.66 -13.79 7.58
C ARG A 295 -2.88 -13.37 8.82
N LYS A 296 -3.46 -12.55 9.68
CA LYS A 296 -2.79 -12.15 10.93
C LYS A 296 -2.58 -13.33 11.86
N LEU A 297 -3.54 -14.24 11.97
CA LEU A 297 -3.38 -15.48 12.73
C LEU A 297 -2.29 -16.39 12.14
N GLU A 298 -2.24 -16.53 10.83
CA GLU A 298 -1.19 -17.27 10.12
C GLU A 298 0.19 -16.64 10.39
N TYR A 299 0.31 -15.32 10.33
CA TYR A 299 1.54 -14.59 10.60
C TYR A 299 2.01 -14.74 12.07
N ILE A 300 1.11 -14.61 13.02
CA ILE A 300 1.42 -14.82 14.45
C ILE A 300 1.91 -16.25 14.69
N ASN A 301 1.28 -17.23 14.07
CA ASN A 301 1.69 -18.64 14.19
C ASN A 301 3.08 -18.86 13.54
N TYR A 302 3.36 -18.22 12.39
CA TYR A 302 4.65 -18.32 11.69
C TYR A 302 5.77 -17.62 12.47
N ASP A 303 5.54 -16.41 13.00
CA ASP A 303 6.50 -15.65 13.80
C ASP A 303 6.82 -16.36 15.14
N CYS A 304 5.82 -17.01 15.74
CA CYS A 304 6.03 -17.88 16.89
C CYS A 304 6.94 -19.09 16.59
N CYS A 305 6.95 -19.58 15.35
CA CYS A 305 7.79 -20.72 14.95
C CYS A 305 9.24 -20.32 14.63
N ILE A 306 9.49 -19.09 14.14
CA ILE A 306 10.84 -18.66 13.69
C ILE A 306 11.67 -18.04 14.82
N ASN A 307 11.08 -17.31 15.76
CA ASN A 307 11.82 -16.56 16.79
C ASN A 307 12.12 -17.36 18.08
N SER A 308 12.69 -18.55 17.96
CA SER A 308 12.76 -19.58 19.02
C SER A 308 13.70 -19.32 20.22
N THR A 309 14.52 -18.27 20.26
CA THR A 309 15.53 -18.12 21.35
C THR A 309 15.15 -17.13 22.47
N ASN A 310 14.32 -16.13 22.19
CA ASN A 310 13.77 -15.26 23.26
C ASN A 310 12.28 -15.51 23.52
N THR A 311 11.66 -16.30 22.67
CA THR A 311 10.22 -16.61 22.65
C THR A 311 9.92 -17.85 23.50
N GLU A 312 10.87 -18.75 23.74
CA GLU A 312 10.61 -19.96 24.57
C GLU A 312 10.12 -19.63 25.98
N LYS A 313 10.62 -18.56 26.59
CA LYS A 313 10.08 -18.11 27.90
C LYS A 313 8.68 -17.47 27.77
N LYS A 314 8.43 -16.70 26.73
CA LYS A 314 7.11 -16.12 26.46
C LYS A 314 6.12 -17.17 25.97
N ILE A 315 6.56 -18.12 25.14
CA ILE A 315 5.76 -19.26 24.67
C ILE A 315 5.39 -20.18 25.86
N LYS A 316 6.29 -20.46 26.80
CA LYS A 316 5.98 -21.23 28.00
C LYS A 316 4.96 -20.52 28.87
N VAL A 317 5.05 -19.22 29.05
CA VAL A 317 4.04 -18.44 29.81
C VAL A 317 2.70 -18.45 29.07
N LEU A 318 2.68 -18.19 27.75
CA LEU A 318 1.46 -18.24 26.94
C LEU A 318 0.87 -19.63 26.80
N GLN A 319 1.71 -20.68 26.80
CA GLN A 319 1.25 -22.06 26.83
C GLN A 319 0.65 -22.43 28.19
N GLN A 320 1.24 -21.97 29.29
CA GLN A 320 0.67 -22.17 30.63
C GLN A 320 -0.64 -21.38 30.80
N GLU A 321 -0.73 -20.15 30.30
CA GLU A 321 -1.98 -19.38 30.31
C GLU A 321 -3.03 -19.99 29.36
N ASN A 322 -2.62 -20.51 28.18
CA ASN A 322 -3.51 -21.22 27.27
C ASN A 322 -3.97 -22.58 27.86
N GLU A 323 -3.10 -23.31 28.57
CA GLU A 323 -3.48 -24.53 29.29
C GLU A 323 -4.43 -24.22 30.43
N GLN A 324 -4.28 -23.11 31.12
CA GLN A 324 -5.16 -22.68 32.18
C GLN A 324 -6.51 -22.23 31.64
N LEU A 325 -6.52 -21.49 30.54
CA LEU A 325 -7.72 -21.09 29.79
C LEU A 325 -8.42 -22.30 29.13
N SER A 326 -7.65 -23.28 28.60
CA SER A 326 -8.20 -24.54 28.10
C SER A 326 -8.87 -25.36 29.24
N LYS A 327 -8.25 -25.44 30.41
CA LYS A 327 -8.82 -26.13 31.57
C LYS A 327 -10.05 -25.42 32.16
N GLU A 328 -10.10 -24.10 32.07
CA GLU A 328 -11.30 -23.33 32.44
C GLU A 328 -12.41 -23.48 31.40
N LEU A 329 -12.03 -23.56 30.08
CA LEU A 329 -12.93 -23.90 28.98
C LEU A 329 -13.47 -25.32 29.06
N GLU A 330 -12.62 -26.31 29.38
CA GLU A 330 -13.01 -27.70 29.60
C GLU A 330 -13.95 -27.85 30.81
N LYS A 331 -13.79 -27.01 31.81
CA LYS A 331 -14.68 -27.00 32.99
C LYS A 331 -16.03 -26.35 32.73
N LYS A 332 -16.16 -25.54 31.71
CA LYS A 332 -17.40 -24.77 31.46
C LYS A 332 -18.29 -25.34 30.36
N ASP A 333 -17.76 -26.10 29.39
CA ASP A 333 -18.65 -26.52 28.30
C ASP A 333 -18.11 -27.66 27.41
N ALA A 334 -18.62 -28.86 27.61
CA ALA A 334 -18.41 -30.01 26.70
C ALA A 334 -18.83 -29.70 25.24
N SER A 335 -19.74 -28.73 25.08
CA SER A 335 -20.20 -28.31 23.77
C SER A 335 -19.13 -27.60 22.93
N ILE A 336 -18.10 -26.97 23.53
CA ILE A 336 -17.03 -26.28 22.82
C ILE A 336 -16.09 -27.29 22.15
N GLN A 337 -15.79 -28.40 22.80
CA GLN A 337 -14.97 -29.47 22.21
C GLN A 337 -15.68 -30.12 21.00
N GLU A 338 -16.98 -30.27 21.06
CA GLU A 338 -17.80 -30.75 19.96
C GLU A 338 -17.77 -29.80 18.76
N TYR A 339 -17.80 -28.47 19.00
CA TYR A 339 -17.67 -27.47 17.97
C TYR A 339 -16.26 -27.40 17.39
N ILE A 340 -15.20 -27.51 18.18
CA ILE A 340 -13.80 -27.52 17.70
C ILE A 340 -13.58 -28.78 16.83
N THR A 341 -14.07 -29.93 17.27
CA THR A 341 -13.99 -31.18 16.50
C THR A 341 -14.77 -31.06 15.18
N THR A 342 -15.93 -30.41 15.22
CA THR A 342 -16.74 -30.16 14.03
C THR A 342 -16.04 -29.20 13.05
N LEU A 343 -15.36 -28.19 13.54
CA LEU A 343 -14.57 -27.25 12.71
C LEU A 343 -13.31 -27.91 12.11
N GLN A 344 -12.65 -28.78 12.86
CA GLN A 344 -11.52 -29.56 12.34
C GLN A 344 -11.97 -30.54 11.25
N ASN A 345 -13.06 -31.27 11.47
CA ASN A 345 -13.66 -32.16 10.49
C ASN A 345 -14.15 -31.40 9.23
N LEU A 346 -14.68 -30.21 9.39
CA LEU A 346 -15.06 -29.33 8.29
C LEU A 346 -13.85 -28.79 7.53
N SER A 347 -12.73 -28.50 8.20
CA SER A 347 -11.48 -28.10 7.57
C SER A 347 -10.86 -29.22 6.75
N GLU A 348 -10.80 -30.43 7.28
CA GLU A 348 -10.33 -31.62 6.57
C GLU A 348 -11.25 -31.99 5.40
N SER A 349 -12.57 -31.90 5.60
CA SER A 349 -13.56 -32.10 4.52
C SER A 349 -13.41 -31.08 3.39
N ASN A 350 -13.05 -29.82 3.70
CA ASN A 350 -12.77 -28.80 2.69
C ASN A 350 -11.52 -29.09 1.87
N ILE A 351 -10.50 -29.70 2.45
CA ILE A 351 -9.28 -30.13 1.74
C ILE A 351 -9.61 -31.26 0.78
N VAL A 352 -10.37 -32.24 1.24
CA VAL A 352 -10.83 -33.39 0.41
C VAL A 352 -11.77 -32.91 -0.70
N LEU A 353 -12.67 -31.95 -0.41
CA LEU A 353 -13.55 -31.37 -1.44
C LEU A 353 -12.78 -30.60 -2.53
N LYS A 354 -11.73 -29.84 -2.16
CA LYS A 354 -10.88 -29.17 -3.15
C LYS A 354 -10.18 -30.14 -4.08
N ALA A 355 -9.72 -31.28 -3.56
CA ALA A 355 -9.12 -32.34 -4.38
C ALA A 355 -10.14 -33.03 -5.33
N SER A 356 -11.40 -33.18 -4.88
CA SER A 356 -12.50 -33.75 -5.68
C SER A 356 -12.98 -32.79 -6.78
N ILE A 357 -12.99 -31.48 -6.53
CA ILE A 357 -13.39 -30.48 -7.54
C ILE A 357 -12.46 -30.48 -8.76
N GLN A 358 -11.17 -30.73 -8.53
CA GLN A 358 -10.17 -30.78 -9.61
C GLN A 358 -10.39 -31.97 -10.58
N ASN A 359 -11.19 -32.91 -10.19
CA ASN A 359 -11.40 -34.15 -10.96
C ASN A 359 -12.79 -34.31 -11.65
N GLN A 360 -13.73 -33.39 -11.46
CA GLN A 360 -15.08 -33.56 -12.06
C GLN A 360 -15.76 -32.21 -12.40
N GLU A 361 -15.59 -31.73 -13.62
CA GLU A 361 -16.27 -30.51 -14.13
C GLU A 361 -17.81 -30.58 -14.17
N ASN A 362 -18.39 -31.77 -14.16
CA ASN A 362 -19.85 -31.95 -14.32
C ASN A 362 -20.66 -31.91 -12.99
N HIS A 363 -20.03 -31.91 -11.82
CA HIS A 363 -20.72 -31.81 -10.53
C HIS A 363 -20.57 -30.46 -9.85
N PHE A 364 -20.05 -29.48 -10.58
CA PHE A 364 -19.68 -28.19 -10.03
C PHE A 364 -20.84 -27.43 -9.33
N CYS A 365 -22.03 -27.45 -9.88
CA CYS A 365 -23.18 -26.72 -9.33
C CYS A 365 -23.72 -27.31 -8.01
N GLU A 366 -23.76 -28.61 -7.86
CA GLU A 366 -24.20 -29.26 -6.61
C GLU A 366 -23.14 -29.15 -5.52
N THR A 367 -21.87 -29.34 -5.90
CA THR A 367 -20.74 -29.23 -4.99
C THR A 367 -20.57 -27.79 -4.48
N TYR A 368 -20.84 -26.79 -5.34
CA TYR A 368 -20.82 -25.38 -4.98
C TYR A 368 -21.92 -25.00 -3.97
N LYS A 369 -23.14 -25.54 -4.14
CA LYS A 369 -24.23 -25.36 -3.15
C LYS A 369 -23.90 -25.97 -1.79
N ILE A 370 -23.25 -27.13 -1.79
CA ILE A 370 -22.81 -27.79 -0.56
C ILE A 370 -21.70 -27.00 0.13
N LEU A 371 -20.77 -26.40 -0.65
CA LEU A 371 -19.73 -25.52 -0.14
C LEU A 371 -20.32 -24.25 0.49
N GLN A 372 -21.27 -23.61 -0.17
CA GLN A 372 -21.96 -22.45 0.38
C GLN A 372 -22.72 -22.76 1.67
N GLN A 373 -23.39 -23.89 1.74
CA GLN A 373 -24.06 -24.30 2.97
C GLN A 373 -23.08 -24.60 4.12
N LYS A 374 -21.95 -25.27 3.81
CA LYS A 374 -20.91 -25.54 4.80
C LYS A 374 -20.17 -24.27 5.22
N GLU A 375 -19.96 -23.34 4.31
CA GLU A 375 -19.37 -22.04 4.59
C GLU A 375 -20.28 -21.20 5.49
N GLN A 376 -21.61 -21.21 5.23
CA GLN A 376 -22.58 -20.58 6.12
C GLN A 376 -22.60 -21.23 7.51
N GLN A 377 -22.52 -22.56 7.56
CA GLN A 377 -22.45 -23.27 8.85
C GLN A 377 -21.13 -23.01 9.58
N SER A 378 -20.00 -22.94 8.87
CA SER A 378 -18.70 -22.60 9.42
C SER A 378 -18.69 -21.15 9.94
N GLN A 379 -19.31 -20.26 9.21
CA GLN A 379 -19.44 -18.85 9.58
C GLN A 379 -20.33 -18.66 10.82
N LEU A 380 -21.43 -19.43 10.92
CA LEU A 380 -22.30 -19.46 12.10
C LEU A 380 -21.58 -20.05 13.32
N ALA A 381 -20.77 -21.10 13.11
CA ALA A 381 -19.96 -21.70 14.18
C ALA A 381 -18.85 -20.76 14.66
N ILE A 382 -18.17 -20.06 13.74
CA ILE A 382 -17.18 -19.03 14.07
C ILE A 382 -17.83 -17.87 14.82
N GLU A 383 -19.01 -17.39 14.39
CA GLU A 383 -19.78 -16.37 15.10
C GLU A 383 -20.18 -16.82 16.51
N THR A 384 -20.58 -18.08 16.64
CA THR A 384 -20.93 -18.67 17.95
C THR A 384 -19.72 -18.75 18.86
N LEU A 385 -18.55 -19.18 18.35
CA LEU A 385 -17.28 -19.20 19.09
C LEU A 385 -16.80 -17.79 19.43
N GLN A 386 -16.95 -16.85 18.52
CA GLN A 386 -16.64 -15.44 18.76
C GLN A 386 -17.50 -14.84 19.88
N HIS A 387 -18.80 -15.17 19.93
CA HIS A 387 -19.69 -14.76 21.02
C HIS A 387 -19.24 -15.35 22.36
N LYS A 388 -18.92 -16.65 22.39
CA LYS A 388 -18.45 -17.30 23.61
C LYS A 388 -17.10 -16.76 24.09
N ILE A 389 -16.16 -16.48 23.18
CA ILE A 389 -14.88 -15.84 23.48
C ILE A 389 -15.11 -14.46 24.13
N VAL A 390 -16.04 -13.67 23.57
CA VAL A 390 -16.40 -12.36 24.16
C VAL A 390 -17.02 -12.51 25.55
N ASP A 391 -17.91 -13.47 25.72
CA ASP A 391 -18.54 -13.74 27.04
C ASP A 391 -17.51 -14.21 28.07
N ILE A 392 -16.53 -15.01 27.66
CA ILE A 392 -15.41 -15.45 28.52
C ILE A 392 -14.52 -14.24 28.90
N TYR A 393 -14.22 -13.36 27.95
CA TYR A 393 -13.44 -12.15 28.23
C TYR A 393 -14.20 -11.10 29.05
N GLU A 394 -15.52 -11.04 28.96
CA GLU A 394 -16.36 -10.20 29.83
C GLU A 394 -16.47 -10.74 31.25
N SER A 395 -16.33 -12.06 31.44
CA SER A 395 -16.43 -12.73 32.76
C SER A 395 -15.11 -12.87 33.49
N THR A 396 -13.97 -12.76 32.84
CA THR A 396 -12.63 -12.82 33.44
C THR A 396 -11.99 -11.45 33.47
N THR A 397 -11.72 -10.97 34.66
CA THR A 397 -11.16 -9.66 35.00
C THR A 397 -9.92 -9.32 34.17
N TRP A 398 -9.99 -8.22 33.45
CA TRP A 398 -9.08 -7.61 32.52
C TRP A 398 -7.76 -7.11 33.15
N GLN A 399 -6.99 -7.90 33.84
CA GLN A 399 -5.72 -7.41 34.42
C GLN A 399 -4.44 -8.01 33.86
N VAL A 400 -4.50 -8.88 32.87
CA VAL A 400 -3.26 -9.48 32.34
C VAL A 400 -3.15 -9.26 30.82
N GLY A 401 -2.41 -8.29 30.46
CA GLY A 401 -1.64 -8.25 29.22
C GLY A 401 -2.25 -7.57 27.99
N ASN A 402 -1.87 -6.33 27.79
CA ASN A 402 -2.24 -5.46 26.64
C ASN A 402 -1.82 -5.96 25.23
N CYS A 403 -1.17 -7.11 25.10
CA CYS A 403 -0.65 -7.59 23.80
C CYS A 403 -1.53 -8.63 23.08
N LEU A 404 -2.45 -9.30 23.78
CA LEU A 404 -3.38 -10.31 23.19
C LEU A 404 -4.80 -9.77 22.95
N LEU A 405 -5.04 -8.53 23.21
CA LEU A 405 -6.37 -7.93 23.41
C LEU A 405 -7.01 -7.29 22.16
N ALA A 406 -6.38 -7.43 21.03
CA ALA A 406 -6.93 -6.90 19.79
C ALA A 406 -8.17 -7.67 19.29
N ILE A 407 -8.13 -8.98 19.40
CA ILE A 407 -9.14 -9.89 18.84
C ILE A 407 -10.53 -9.75 19.48
N PRO A 408 -10.67 -9.64 20.81
CA PRO A 408 -11.98 -9.54 21.45
C PRO A 408 -12.77 -8.28 21.13
N LYS A 409 -12.10 -7.15 20.88
CA LYS A 409 -12.79 -5.88 20.53
C LYS A 409 -13.45 -5.94 19.15
N ILE A 410 -12.79 -6.54 18.17
CA ILE A 410 -13.36 -6.75 16.83
C ILE A 410 -14.60 -7.67 16.93
N ILE A 411 -14.45 -8.75 17.66
CA ILE A 411 -15.52 -9.73 17.88
C ILE A 411 -16.72 -9.07 18.56
N LYS A 412 -16.51 -8.32 19.64
CA LYS A 412 -17.57 -7.64 20.41
C LYS A 412 -18.33 -6.61 19.57
N ASN A 413 -17.64 -5.84 18.74
CA ASN A 413 -18.27 -4.82 17.91
C ASN A 413 -19.10 -5.41 16.76
N ASN A 414 -18.65 -6.50 16.18
CA ASN A 414 -19.41 -7.21 15.14
C ASN A 414 -20.67 -7.88 15.72
N ILE A 415 -20.60 -8.41 16.94
CA ILE A 415 -21.71 -9.01 17.67
C ILE A 415 -22.76 -7.96 18.06
N LYS A 416 -22.36 -6.79 18.59
CA LYS A 416 -23.31 -5.72 18.97
C LYS A 416 -24.08 -5.13 17.79
N LYS A 417 -23.48 -5.05 16.60
CA LYS A 417 -24.17 -4.55 15.38
C LYS A 417 -25.26 -5.52 14.88
N ARG A 418 -25.11 -6.84 15.10
CA ARG A 418 -26.11 -7.84 14.69
C ARG A 418 -27.28 -7.98 15.67
N LYS A 419 -27.10 -7.67 16.96
CA LYS A 419 -28.21 -7.63 17.94
C LYS A 419 -29.12 -6.41 17.77
N LYS A 420 -28.78 -5.43 16.90
CA LYS A 420 -29.60 -4.23 16.61
C LYS A 420 -30.30 -4.29 15.24
N ARG A 421 -30.19 -5.39 14.52
CA ARG A 421 -31.02 -5.75 13.36
C ARG A 421 -31.83 -7.00 13.75
#